data_7ab4bbc4dc1644c0d31f561d7a8836b7
#
_entry.id   7ab4bbc4dc1644c0d31f561d7a8836b7
#
_cell.length_a   1.000
_cell.length_b   1.000
_cell.length_c   1.000
_cell.angle_alpha   90.00
_cell.angle_beta   90.00
_cell.angle_gamma   90.00
#
_symmetry.space_group_name_H-M   'P 1'
#
loop_
_entity.id
_entity.type
_entity.pdbx_description
1 polymer ?
#
loop_
_entity_poly.entity_id
_entity_poly.type
_entity_poly.pdbx_seq_one_letter_code
_entity_poly.pdbx_strand_id
1 'polypeptide(L)'
;PYQPTFEQGIAVKSLSEFLLSQSNDAVFVLRGYAGTGKTSLVGALVKTMDKLQQRSVLLAPTGRAAKVFSAYAGHPAFTIHKKIYRQQSFSNETGNFSINDNLATHTLFIVDEASMISNEGLSGAMFGTGRLLDDLIQFVYSGTGCRLLLMGDTAQLPPVGEELSPALFTDALKGYGLEVREVDLTQVVRQVQDSGILWNATRLRELIAEDECYSLPKIRISGFADIKVVPGEELIDTLTACYERDGMDETIVVCRSNKRANIYNKGIRAQILYREDELNTGD
;
A
#
# COMPACT_ATOMS: atom_id res chain seq x y z
N PRO A 1 -8.40 -24.29 7.68
CA PRO A 1 -8.28 -23.67 6.36
C PRO A 1 -9.51 -22.84 6.08
N TYR A 2 -9.29 -21.56 5.77
CA TYR A 2 -10.40 -20.67 5.40
C TYR A 2 -10.89 -21.08 4.00
N GLN A 3 -12.20 -21.16 3.80
CA GLN A 3 -12.79 -21.27 2.49
C GLN A 3 -12.73 -19.91 1.79
N PRO A 4 -12.27 -19.80 0.55
CA PRO A 4 -12.27 -18.55 -0.18
C PRO A 4 -13.73 -18.08 -0.42
N THR A 5 -13.95 -16.77 -0.41
CA THR A 5 -15.21 -16.20 -0.89
C THR A 5 -15.38 -16.45 -2.39
N PHE A 6 -16.59 -16.24 -2.90
CA PHE A 6 -16.85 -16.39 -4.33
C PHE A 6 -15.93 -15.50 -5.19
N GLU A 7 -15.78 -14.22 -4.80
CA GLU A 7 -14.89 -13.28 -5.49
C GLU A 7 -13.41 -13.68 -5.40
N GLN A 8 -12.97 -14.18 -4.23
CA GLN A 8 -11.62 -14.71 -4.09
C GLN A 8 -11.39 -15.94 -4.98
N GLY A 9 -12.40 -16.78 -5.14
CA GLY A 9 -12.35 -17.91 -6.08
C GLY A 9 -12.18 -17.45 -7.53
N ILE A 10 -12.89 -16.42 -7.96
CA ILE A 10 -12.71 -15.80 -9.28
C ILE A 10 -11.29 -15.23 -9.42
N ALA A 11 -10.81 -14.52 -8.39
CA ALA A 11 -9.46 -13.95 -8.40
C ALA A 11 -8.38 -15.03 -8.53
N VAL A 12 -8.48 -16.14 -7.81
CA VAL A 12 -7.55 -17.29 -7.92
C VAL A 12 -7.53 -17.85 -9.34
N LYS A 13 -8.72 -18.04 -9.94
CA LYS A 13 -8.83 -18.55 -11.31
C LYS A 13 -8.18 -17.58 -12.32
N SER A 14 -8.52 -16.30 -12.25
CA SER A 14 -7.97 -15.27 -13.13
C SER A 14 -6.45 -15.11 -12.97
N LEU A 15 -5.94 -15.16 -11.73
CA LEU A 15 -4.50 -15.17 -11.45
C LEU A 15 -3.81 -16.40 -12.06
N SER A 16 -4.43 -17.58 -11.98
CA SER A 16 -3.88 -18.79 -12.58
C SER A 16 -3.78 -18.67 -14.10
N GLU A 17 -4.83 -18.14 -14.74
CA GLU A 17 -4.84 -17.89 -16.18
C GLU A 17 -3.80 -16.84 -16.59
N PHE A 18 -3.62 -15.78 -15.78
CA PHE A 18 -2.57 -14.77 -15.98
C PHE A 18 -1.16 -15.37 -15.90
N LEU A 19 -0.90 -16.21 -14.91
CA LEU A 19 0.41 -16.85 -14.73
C LEU A 19 0.75 -17.87 -15.84
N LEU A 20 -0.27 -18.51 -16.41
CA LEU A 20 -0.13 -19.47 -17.50
C LEU A 20 -0.17 -18.82 -18.89
N SER A 21 -0.49 -17.54 -19.00
CA SER A 21 -0.51 -16.80 -20.26
C SER A 21 0.87 -16.80 -20.93
N GLN A 22 0.91 -16.81 -22.24
CA GLN A 22 2.15 -16.66 -23.04
C GLN A 22 2.50 -15.20 -23.32
N SER A 23 1.64 -14.23 -22.94
CA SER A 23 1.91 -12.82 -23.16
C SER A 23 3.07 -12.34 -22.29
N ASN A 24 4.02 -11.64 -22.91
CA ASN A 24 5.13 -11.02 -22.20
C ASN A 24 4.77 -9.65 -21.63
N ASP A 25 3.70 -9.05 -22.13
CA ASP A 25 3.27 -7.69 -21.77
C ASP A 25 2.02 -7.70 -20.89
N ALA A 26 1.78 -8.81 -20.17
CA ALA A 26 0.62 -8.97 -19.31
C ALA A 26 0.86 -8.34 -17.93
N VAL A 27 -0.14 -7.58 -17.46
CA VAL A 27 -0.23 -7.04 -16.10
C VAL A 27 -1.53 -7.47 -15.44
N PHE A 28 -1.47 -7.79 -14.14
CA PHE A 28 -2.64 -8.13 -13.34
C PHE A 28 -2.93 -7.02 -12.33
N VAL A 29 -4.16 -6.54 -12.26
CA VAL A 29 -4.62 -5.55 -11.28
C VAL A 29 -5.63 -6.21 -10.33
N LEU A 30 -5.29 -6.26 -9.05
CA LEU A 30 -6.14 -6.75 -7.98
C LEU A 30 -6.59 -5.58 -7.12
N ARG A 31 -7.78 -5.07 -7.38
CA ARG A 31 -8.37 -4.04 -6.55
C ARG A 31 -9.24 -4.66 -5.46
N GLY A 32 -9.37 -3.97 -4.36
CA GLY A 32 -10.31 -4.38 -3.33
C GLY A 32 -10.17 -3.53 -2.09
N TYR A 33 -11.21 -3.49 -1.29
CA TYR A 33 -11.28 -2.72 -0.07
C TYR A 33 -10.45 -3.34 1.07
N ALA A 34 -10.18 -2.58 2.12
CA ALA A 34 -9.58 -3.11 3.33
C ALA A 34 -10.46 -4.24 3.90
N GLY A 35 -9.85 -5.37 4.27
CA GLY A 35 -10.58 -6.52 4.82
C GLY A 35 -11.18 -7.48 3.81
N THR A 36 -10.99 -7.29 2.50
CA THR A 36 -11.43 -8.22 1.45
C THR A 36 -10.48 -9.42 1.25
N GLY A 37 -9.32 -9.40 1.92
CA GLY A 37 -8.37 -10.50 1.91
C GLY A 37 -7.33 -10.46 0.78
N LYS A 38 -7.10 -9.32 0.11
CA LYS A 38 -6.05 -9.15 -0.91
C LYS A 38 -4.70 -9.69 -0.46
N THR A 39 -4.21 -9.21 0.67
CA THR A 39 -2.89 -9.60 1.22
C THR A 39 -2.82 -11.09 1.55
N SER A 40 -3.90 -11.68 2.07
CA SER A 40 -3.97 -13.11 2.34
C SER A 40 -3.94 -13.93 1.06
N LEU A 41 -4.66 -13.51 0.03
CA LEU A 41 -4.69 -14.16 -1.29
C LEU A 41 -3.28 -14.14 -1.92
N VAL A 42 -2.62 -12.97 -1.90
CA VAL A 42 -1.28 -12.83 -2.48
C VAL A 42 -0.23 -13.54 -1.63
N GLY A 43 -0.36 -13.57 -0.30
CA GLY A 43 0.48 -14.41 0.56
C GLY A 43 0.37 -15.91 0.24
N ALA A 44 -0.84 -16.38 -0.10
CA ALA A 44 -1.03 -17.77 -0.57
C ALA A 44 -0.42 -17.98 -1.97
N LEU A 45 -0.54 -16.99 -2.87
CA LEU A 45 0.09 -17.01 -4.17
C LEU A 45 1.61 -17.15 -4.05
N VAL A 46 2.26 -16.27 -3.26
CA VAL A 46 3.72 -16.29 -3.04
C VAL A 46 4.18 -17.65 -2.54
N LYS A 47 3.51 -18.19 -1.51
CA LYS A 47 3.81 -19.55 -0.99
C LYS A 47 3.65 -20.66 -2.04
N THR A 48 2.70 -20.49 -2.95
CA THR A 48 2.49 -21.45 -4.04
C THR A 48 3.59 -21.33 -5.08
N MET A 49 3.99 -20.11 -5.45
CA MET A 49 5.11 -19.87 -6.36
C MET A 49 6.42 -20.44 -5.82
N ASP A 50 6.71 -20.26 -4.52
CA ASP A 50 7.88 -20.85 -3.86
C ASP A 50 7.89 -22.38 -3.99
N LYS A 51 6.74 -23.05 -3.75
CA LYS A 51 6.61 -24.51 -3.91
C LYS A 51 6.83 -24.95 -5.35
N LEU A 52 6.44 -24.14 -6.32
CA LEU A 52 6.62 -24.39 -7.75
C LEU A 52 8.00 -23.92 -8.26
N GLN A 53 8.86 -23.42 -7.37
CA GLN A 53 10.17 -22.84 -7.71
C GLN A 53 10.08 -21.70 -8.73
N GLN A 54 8.97 -20.98 -8.72
CA GLN A 54 8.77 -19.77 -9.53
C GLN A 54 9.25 -18.55 -8.75
N ARG A 55 9.91 -17.61 -9.44
CA ARG A 55 10.49 -16.43 -8.82
C ARG A 55 9.45 -15.34 -8.61
N SER A 56 9.44 -14.74 -7.41
CA SER A 56 8.64 -13.56 -7.11
C SER A 56 9.49 -12.49 -6.42
N VAL A 57 9.13 -11.23 -6.64
CA VAL A 57 9.73 -10.06 -5.99
C VAL A 57 8.61 -9.21 -5.42
N LEU A 58 8.63 -9.00 -4.10
CA LEU A 58 7.61 -8.25 -3.40
C LEU A 58 8.03 -6.80 -3.23
N LEU A 59 7.16 -5.88 -3.62
CA LEU A 59 7.42 -4.45 -3.61
C LEU A 59 6.29 -3.69 -2.90
N ALA A 60 6.62 -2.54 -2.33
CA ALA A 60 5.65 -1.57 -1.81
C ALA A 60 6.16 -0.13 -1.97
N PRO A 61 5.30 0.89 -1.99
CA PRO A 61 5.71 2.29 -2.12
C PRO A 61 6.54 2.80 -0.93
N THR A 62 6.26 2.32 0.28
CA THR A 62 6.90 2.79 1.53
C THR A 62 7.60 1.66 2.27
N GLY A 63 8.59 2.03 3.13
CA GLY A 63 9.30 1.06 3.97
C GLY A 63 8.38 0.35 4.96
N ARG A 64 7.39 1.05 5.53
CA ARG A 64 6.40 0.46 6.43
C ARG A 64 5.53 -0.57 5.70
N ALA A 65 4.99 -0.22 4.54
CA ALA A 65 4.21 -1.14 3.74
C ALA A 65 5.04 -2.37 3.32
N ALA A 66 6.29 -2.19 2.92
CA ALA A 66 7.19 -3.32 2.61
C ALA A 66 7.42 -4.23 3.82
N LYS A 67 7.63 -3.68 5.02
CA LYS A 67 7.79 -4.46 6.26
C LYS A 67 6.54 -5.28 6.57
N VAL A 68 5.36 -4.67 6.49
CA VAL A 68 4.07 -5.34 6.70
C VAL A 68 3.85 -6.44 5.66
N PHE A 69 4.07 -6.13 4.38
CA PHE A 69 3.92 -7.08 3.30
C PHE A 69 4.86 -8.29 3.45
N SER A 70 6.13 -8.03 3.83
CA SER A 70 7.10 -9.10 4.12
C SER A 70 6.62 -10.03 5.23
N ALA A 71 6.07 -9.48 6.31
CA ALA A 71 5.58 -10.27 7.45
C ALA A 71 4.39 -11.16 7.06
N TYR A 72 3.45 -10.65 6.26
CA TYR A 72 2.28 -11.42 5.81
C TYR A 72 2.63 -12.49 4.77
N ALA A 73 3.49 -12.16 3.82
CA ALA A 73 3.87 -13.10 2.76
C ALA A 73 4.87 -14.16 3.25
N GLY A 74 5.58 -13.89 4.35
CA GLY A 74 6.69 -14.72 4.82
C GLY A 74 7.90 -14.69 3.88
N HIS A 75 8.05 -13.62 3.09
CA HIS A 75 9.05 -13.44 2.05
C HIS A 75 9.59 -12.00 2.08
N PRO A 76 10.89 -11.76 1.79
CA PRO A 76 11.42 -10.39 1.79
C PRO A 76 10.70 -9.48 0.80
N ALA A 77 10.27 -8.31 1.28
CA ALA A 77 9.71 -7.24 0.45
C ALA A 77 10.59 -5.99 0.51
N PHE A 78 10.63 -5.25 -0.57
CA PHE A 78 11.45 -4.05 -0.71
C PHE A 78 10.58 -2.84 -1.07
N THR A 79 11.10 -1.63 -0.84
CA THR A 79 10.47 -0.47 -1.45
C THR A 79 10.72 -0.47 -2.96
N ILE A 80 9.75 0.05 -3.74
CA ILE A 80 9.89 0.20 -5.18
C ILE A 80 11.20 0.94 -5.47
N HIS A 81 11.41 2.09 -4.84
CA HIS A 81 12.62 2.90 -5.03
C HIS A 81 13.92 2.13 -4.80
N LYS A 82 14.02 1.36 -3.71
CA LYS A 82 15.21 0.55 -3.42
C LYS A 82 15.49 -0.51 -4.47
N LYS A 83 14.44 -1.02 -5.13
CA LYS A 83 14.58 -2.11 -6.12
C LYS A 83 14.90 -1.60 -7.51
N ILE A 84 14.23 -0.52 -7.94
CA ILE A 84 14.30 -0.09 -9.34
C ILE A 84 15.34 0.99 -9.61
N TYR A 85 15.84 1.68 -8.57
CA TYR A 85 16.84 2.74 -8.76
C TYR A 85 18.21 2.35 -8.21
N ARG A 86 19.24 2.88 -8.86
CA ARG A 86 20.63 2.85 -8.41
C ARG A 86 21.20 4.26 -8.35
N GLN A 87 22.05 4.53 -7.39
CA GLN A 87 22.78 5.79 -7.30
C GLN A 87 23.83 5.85 -8.41
N GLN A 88 23.82 6.90 -9.19
CA GLN A 88 24.94 7.23 -10.07
C GLN A 88 26.06 7.84 -9.24
N SER A 89 27.34 7.57 -9.60
CA SER A 89 28.53 7.91 -8.83
C SER A 89 28.54 9.35 -8.27
N PHE A 90 29.19 9.50 -7.11
CA PHE A 90 29.30 10.70 -6.26
C PHE A 90 30.01 11.91 -6.91
N SER A 91 29.76 12.30 -8.14
CA SER A 91 30.52 13.40 -8.75
C SER A 91 29.92 14.80 -8.56
N ASN A 92 28.76 14.97 -7.94
CA ASN A 92 28.20 16.28 -7.58
C ASN A 92 27.30 16.15 -6.34
N GLU A 93 27.17 17.22 -5.57
CA GLU A 93 26.45 17.32 -4.27
C GLU A 93 24.96 16.94 -4.28
N THR A 94 24.39 16.57 -5.42
CA THR A 94 23.03 16.04 -5.58
C THR A 94 23.12 14.64 -6.19
N GLY A 95 22.97 13.61 -5.37
CA GLY A 95 22.93 12.22 -5.85
C GLY A 95 21.72 11.98 -6.74
N ASN A 96 21.93 11.92 -8.05
CA ASN A 96 20.90 11.50 -9.00
C ASN A 96 20.82 9.98 -9.04
N PHE A 97 19.61 9.44 -8.97
CA PHE A 97 19.33 8.02 -9.07
C PHE A 97 18.76 7.70 -10.45
N SER A 98 19.37 6.76 -11.15
CA SER A 98 18.88 6.24 -12.43
C SER A 98 18.16 4.91 -12.25
N ILE A 99 17.33 4.55 -13.21
CA ILE A 99 16.71 3.23 -13.25
C ILE A 99 17.83 2.18 -13.37
N ASN A 100 17.71 1.14 -12.56
CA ASN A 100 18.65 0.02 -12.54
C ASN A 100 18.37 -0.93 -13.70
N ASP A 101 19.34 -1.77 -14.06
CA ASP A 101 19.13 -2.86 -15.00
C ASP A 101 18.34 -3.98 -14.34
N ASN A 102 17.28 -4.48 -14.99
CA ASN A 102 16.55 -5.62 -14.51
C ASN A 102 17.16 -6.93 -15.04
N LEU A 103 17.96 -7.58 -14.20
CA LEU A 103 18.59 -8.88 -14.55
C LEU A 103 17.69 -10.08 -14.20
N ALA A 104 16.46 -9.84 -13.76
CA ALA A 104 15.52 -10.90 -13.45
C ALA A 104 14.97 -11.56 -14.71
N THR A 105 14.75 -12.85 -14.64
CA THR A 105 14.13 -13.64 -15.72
C THR A 105 12.94 -14.41 -15.17
N HIS A 106 11.84 -14.48 -15.93
CA HIS A 106 10.61 -15.21 -15.58
C HIS A 106 10.17 -14.96 -14.14
N THR A 107 10.14 -13.68 -13.75
CA THR A 107 9.89 -13.24 -12.37
C THR A 107 8.58 -12.45 -12.30
N LEU A 108 7.74 -12.79 -11.32
CA LEU A 108 6.55 -12.01 -10.99
C LEU A 108 6.91 -10.92 -9.99
N PHE A 109 6.79 -9.68 -10.39
CA PHE A 109 6.86 -8.52 -9.51
C PHE A 109 5.47 -8.26 -8.94
N ILE A 110 5.35 -8.21 -7.61
CA ILE A 110 4.09 -8.01 -6.90
C ILE A 110 4.20 -6.72 -6.11
N VAL A 111 3.33 -5.77 -6.38
CA VAL A 111 3.31 -4.47 -5.71
C VAL A 111 2.06 -4.36 -4.86
N ASP A 112 2.25 -4.22 -3.55
CA ASP A 112 1.18 -3.88 -2.61
C ASP A 112 1.07 -2.35 -2.44
N GLU A 113 -0.09 -1.87 -2.02
CA GLU A 113 -0.43 -0.45 -1.84
C GLU A 113 -0.20 0.38 -3.13
N ALA A 114 -0.53 -0.19 -4.29
CA ALA A 114 -0.36 0.47 -5.58
C ALA A 114 -1.19 1.76 -5.72
N SER A 115 -2.18 1.98 -4.85
CA SER A 115 -2.94 3.24 -4.74
C SER A 115 -2.07 4.47 -4.46
N MET A 116 -0.85 4.27 -3.93
CA MET A 116 0.10 5.34 -3.63
C MET A 116 1.08 5.64 -4.77
N ILE A 117 1.02 4.92 -5.89
CA ILE A 117 1.95 5.12 -7.02
C ILE A 117 1.46 6.28 -7.88
N SER A 118 2.27 7.34 -7.95
CA SER A 118 2.06 8.50 -8.81
C SER A 118 2.72 8.35 -10.17
N ASN A 119 2.18 9.06 -11.16
CA ASN A 119 2.82 9.26 -12.45
C ASN A 119 2.97 10.75 -12.84
N GLU A 120 2.70 11.66 -11.91
CA GLU A 120 3.04 13.07 -12.11
C GLU A 120 4.54 13.29 -11.99
N GLY A 121 5.13 13.84 -13.05
CA GLY A 121 6.56 14.19 -13.09
C GLY A 121 6.84 15.41 -12.20
N LEU A 122 7.67 15.22 -11.18
CA LEU A 122 8.17 16.33 -10.38
C LEU A 122 9.38 16.96 -11.08
N SER A 123 9.32 18.25 -11.39
CA SER A 123 10.48 19.00 -11.90
C SER A 123 11.62 18.96 -10.85
N GLY A 124 12.79 18.48 -11.25
CA GLY A 124 13.92 18.29 -10.34
C GLY A 124 13.89 16.98 -9.54
N ALA A 125 13.23 15.96 -10.04
CA ALA A 125 13.17 14.65 -9.41
C ALA A 125 14.58 14.07 -9.19
N MET A 126 14.85 13.62 -7.97
CA MET A 126 16.09 12.92 -7.62
C MET A 126 16.15 11.49 -8.16
N PHE A 127 14.99 10.90 -8.48
CA PHE A 127 14.85 9.51 -8.90
C PHE A 127 14.30 9.38 -10.31
N GLY A 128 15.05 8.71 -11.18
CA GLY A 128 14.65 8.34 -12.53
C GLY A 128 14.06 9.48 -13.35
N THR A 129 12.90 9.26 -13.94
CA THR A 129 12.16 10.28 -14.70
C THR A 129 11.30 11.18 -13.80
N GLY A 130 11.18 10.85 -12.52
CA GLY A 130 10.22 11.48 -11.59
C GLY A 130 8.80 10.93 -11.70
N ARG A 131 8.58 9.98 -12.60
CA ARG A 131 7.30 9.29 -12.84
C ARG A 131 7.43 7.83 -12.39
N LEU A 132 6.98 7.56 -11.17
CA LEU A 132 7.23 6.27 -10.53
C LEU A 132 6.60 5.10 -11.27
N LEU A 133 5.41 5.27 -11.85
CA LEU A 133 4.75 4.23 -12.63
C LEU A 133 5.48 3.94 -13.93
N ASP A 134 5.89 4.98 -14.67
CA ASP A 134 6.67 4.84 -15.91
C ASP A 134 7.95 4.05 -15.64
N ASP A 135 8.70 4.47 -14.61
CA ASP A 135 9.97 3.86 -14.23
C ASP A 135 9.80 2.40 -13.76
N LEU A 136 8.72 2.11 -13.02
CA LEU A 136 8.40 0.74 -12.57
C LEU A 136 8.09 -0.17 -13.76
N ILE A 137 7.24 0.28 -14.69
CA ILE A 137 6.86 -0.47 -15.89
C ILE A 137 8.10 -0.71 -16.75
N GLN A 138 8.88 0.34 -17.03
CA GLN A 138 10.12 0.22 -17.78
C GLN A 138 11.08 -0.79 -17.14
N PHE A 139 11.27 -0.72 -15.82
CA PHE A 139 12.13 -1.64 -15.10
C PHE A 139 11.64 -3.08 -15.21
N VAL A 140 10.36 -3.35 -14.90
CA VAL A 140 9.82 -4.72 -14.89
C VAL A 140 9.91 -5.37 -16.27
N TYR A 141 9.44 -4.68 -17.31
CA TYR A 141 9.35 -5.24 -18.65
C TYR A 141 10.66 -5.18 -19.45
N SER A 142 11.72 -4.55 -18.93
CA SER A 142 13.08 -4.72 -19.45
C SER A 142 13.68 -6.08 -19.11
N GLY A 143 13.13 -6.79 -18.10
CA GLY A 143 13.55 -8.16 -17.76
C GLY A 143 12.87 -9.21 -18.64
N THR A 144 13.57 -10.30 -18.94
CA THR A 144 13.06 -11.37 -19.82
C THR A 144 11.95 -12.16 -19.16
N GLY A 145 10.74 -12.16 -19.74
CA GLY A 145 9.59 -12.90 -19.25
C GLY A 145 9.11 -12.47 -17.87
N CYS A 146 9.41 -11.22 -17.45
CA CYS A 146 8.93 -10.66 -16.21
C CYS A 146 7.49 -10.16 -16.35
N ARG A 147 6.74 -10.19 -15.25
CA ARG A 147 5.34 -9.79 -15.18
C ARG A 147 5.08 -8.95 -13.95
N LEU A 148 4.01 -8.17 -13.99
CA LEU A 148 3.62 -7.25 -12.91
C LEU A 148 2.23 -7.61 -12.38
N LEU A 149 2.11 -7.67 -11.06
CA LEU A 149 0.85 -7.71 -10.34
C LEU A 149 0.78 -6.47 -9.46
N LEU A 150 -0.22 -5.65 -9.66
CA LEU A 150 -0.50 -4.44 -8.89
C LEU A 150 -1.70 -4.71 -7.99
N MET A 151 -1.59 -4.46 -6.69
CA MET A 151 -2.72 -4.55 -5.79
C MET A 151 -2.88 -3.30 -4.95
N GLY A 152 -4.13 -2.91 -4.71
CA GLY A 152 -4.44 -1.71 -3.96
C GLY A 152 -5.92 -1.54 -3.67
N ASP A 153 -6.23 -0.44 -3.04
CA ASP A 153 -7.58 -0.05 -2.65
C ASP A 153 -7.89 1.31 -3.28
N THR A 154 -8.87 1.36 -4.17
CA THR A 154 -9.28 2.59 -4.87
C THR A 154 -10.03 3.57 -3.98
N ALA A 155 -10.47 3.15 -2.78
CA ALA A 155 -11.08 4.03 -1.79
C ALA A 155 -10.05 4.64 -0.81
N GLN A 156 -8.78 4.26 -0.91
CA GLN A 156 -7.69 4.91 -0.19
C GLN A 156 -7.30 6.23 -0.85
N LEU A 157 -6.57 7.07 -0.10
CA LEU A 157 -6.08 8.35 -0.61
C LEU A 157 -5.20 8.12 -1.85
N PRO A 158 -5.48 8.83 -2.95
CA PRO A 158 -4.63 8.80 -4.13
C PRO A 158 -3.29 9.49 -3.87
N PRO A 159 -2.34 9.38 -4.81
CA PRO A 159 -1.10 10.15 -4.75
C PRO A 159 -1.37 11.66 -4.72
N VAL A 160 -0.44 12.41 -4.14
CA VAL A 160 -0.57 13.87 -4.06
C VAL A 160 -0.59 14.47 -5.45
N GLY A 161 -1.63 15.26 -5.75
CA GLY A 161 -1.81 15.92 -7.05
C GLY A 161 -2.63 15.10 -8.05
N GLU A 162 -2.95 13.86 -7.76
CA GLU A 162 -3.75 12.99 -8.63
C GLU A 162 -5.11 12.67 -7.97
N GLU A 163 -6.16 12.55 -8.75
CA GLU A 163 -7.49 12.15 -8.26
C GLU A 163 -7.57 10.65 -8.02
N LEU A 164 -6.83 9.87 -8.81
CA LEU A 164 -6.77 8.41 -8.74
C LEU A 164 -5.34 7.94 -9.02
N SER A 165 -4.92 6.83 -8.43
CA SER A 165 -3.62 6.24 -8.78
C SER A 165 -3.67 5.61 -10.16
N PRO A 166 -2.82 6.04 -11.13
CA PRO A 166 -2.79 5.48 -12.47
C PRO A 166 -2.39 4.00 -12.48
N ALA A 167 -1.70 3.52 -11.44
CA ALA A 167 -1.31 2.12 -11.31
C ALA A 167 -2.49 1.14 -11.10
N LEU A 168 -3.65 1.65 -10.67
CA LEU A 168 -4.88 0.86 -10.52
C LEU A 168 -5.89 1.10 -11.64
N PHE A 169 -5.54 1.92 -12.63
CA PHE A 169 -6.44 2.31 -13.71
C PHE A 169 -6.11 1.52 -14.98
N THR A 170 -7.04 0.70 -15.40
CA THR A 170 -6.88 -0.19 -16.56
C THR A 170 -6.50 0.55 -17.84
N ASP A 171 -7.13 1.69 -18.12
CA ASP A 171 -6.85 2.44 -19.34
C ASP A 171 -5.47 3.11 -19.32
N ALA A 172 -5.01 3.55 -18.15
CA ALA A 172 -3.64 4.05 -18.00
C ALA A 172 -2.62 2.95 -18.31
N LEU A 173 -2.83 1.74 -17.80
CA LEU A 173 -1.94 0.61 -18.04
C LEU A 173 -1.98 0.13 -19.50
N LYS A 174 -3.16 0.13 -20.15
CA LYS A 174 -3.28 -0.13 -21.59
C LYS A 174 -2.53 0.88 -22.45
N GLY A 175 -2.42 2.12 -21.98
CA GLY A 175 -1.63 3.18 -22.64
C GLY A 175 -0.15 2.83 -22.80
N TYR A 176 0.39 1.92 -21.98
CA TYR A 176 1.75 1.36 -22.13
C TYR A 176 1.82 0.16 -23.07
N GLY A 177 0.74 -0.20 -23.73
CA GLY A 177 0.68 -1.40 -24.57
C GLY A 177 0.52 -2.71 -23.80
N LEU A 178 0.17 -2.65 -22.49
CA LEU A 178 0.04 -3.83 -21.65
C LEU A 178 -1.31 -4.52 -21.81
N GLU A 179 -1.31 -5.85 -21.79
CA GLU A 179 -2.51 -6.67 -21.67
C GLU A 179 -2.96 -6.71 -20.21
N VAL A 180 -4.02 -5.96 -19.88
CA VAL A 180 -4.48 -5.81 -18.51
C VAL A 180 -5.54 -6.85 -18.18
N ARG A 181 -5.32 -7.61 -17.11
CA ARG A 181 -6.32 -8.44 -16.43
C ARG A 181 -6.63 -7.82 -15.08
N GLU A 182 -7.90 -7.74 -14.74
CA GLU A 182 -8.33 -7.10 -13.50
C GLU A 182 -9.36 -7.92 -12.75
N VAL A 183 -9.31 -7.85 -11.43
CA VAL A 183 -10.32 -8.41 -10.53
C VAL A 183 -10.55 -7.45 -9.37
N ASP A 184 -11.83 -7.24 -9.05
CA ASP A 184 -12.27 -6.45 -7.91
C ASP A 184 -12.76 -7.37 -6.79
N LEU A 185 -12.27 -7.13 -5.56
CA LEU A 185 -12.74 -7.79 -4.35
C LEU A 185 -13.56 -6.79 -3.52
N THR A 186 -14.86 -6.96 -3.52
CA THR A 186 -15.80 -6.06 -2.81
C THR A 186 -16.30 -6.66 -1.51
N GLN A 187 -16.34 -7.99 -1.40
CA GLN A 187 -16.81 -8.69 -0.22
C GLN A 187 -15.83 -8.56 0.95
N VAL A 188 -16.26 -7.90 2.01
CA VAL A 188 -15.50 -7.80 3.25
C VAL A 188 -15.66 -9.09 4.05
N VAL A 189 -14.55 -9.78 4.32
CA VAL A 189 -14.53 -11.08 5.01
C VAL A 189 -14.64 -10.92 6.52
N ARG A 190 -14.30 -9.75 7.06
CA ARG A 190 -14.37 -9.47 8.51
C ARG A 190 -15.81 -9.19 8.94
N GLN A 191 -16.19 -9.67 10.11
CA GLN A 191 -17.52 -9.38 10.70
C GLN A 191 -17.66 -7.87 10.92
N VAL A 192 -18.55 -7.25 10.14
CA VAL A 192 -18.81 -5.80 10.15
C VAL A 192 -19.65 -5.39 11.36
N GLN A 193 -20.41 -6.34 11.95
CA GLN A 193 -21.49 -6.04 12.87
C GLN A 193 -21.04 -5.46 14.21
N ASP A 194 -19.83 -5.81 14.69
CA ASP A 194 -19.35 -5.40 16.01
C ASP A 194 -18.25 -4.31 15.95
N SER A 195 -17.74 -3.95 14.74
CA SER A 195 -16.70 -2.94 14.59
C SER A 195 -17.25 -1.63 14.01
N GLY A 196 -17.21 -0.59 14.83
CA GLY A 196 -17.55 0.76 14.40
C GLY A 196 -16.58 1.35 13.38
N ILE A 197 -15.30 1.00 13.47
CA ILE A 197 -14.28 1.38 12.50
C ILE A 197 -14.65 0.81 11.13
N LEU A 198 -14.93 -0.48 11.05
CA LEU A 198 -15.28 -1.13 9.80
C LEU A 198 -16.65 -0.68 9.26
N TRP A 199 -17.63 -0.46 10.14
CA TRP A 199 -18.94 0.06 9.76
C TRP A 199 -18.81 1.45 9.09
N ASN A 200 -18.10 2.38 9.74
CA ASN A 200 -17.89 3.73 9.19
C ASN A 200 -17.06 3.69 7.88
N ALA A 201 -16.03 2.86 7.81
CA ALA A 201 -15.23 2.70 6.60
C ALA A 201 -16.07 2.16 5.43
N THR A 202 -16.99 1.22 5.68
CA THR A 202 -17.90 0.69 4.67
C THR A 202 -18.88 1.77 4.20
N ARG A 203 -19.44 2.54 5.13
CA ARG A 203 -20.37 3.63 4.77
C ARG A 203 -19.68 4.72 3.95
N LEU A 204 -18.43 5.07 4.29
CA LEU A 204 -17.64 6.02 3.48
C LEU A 204 -17.40 5.53 2.05
N ARG A 205 -17.11 4.23 1.89
CA ARG A 205 -16.93 3.63 0.55
C ARG A 205 -18.19 3.64 -0.29
N GLU A 206 -19.34 3.35 0.33
CA GLU A 206 -20.64 3.43 -0.35
C GLU A 206 -20.88 4.86 -0.86
N LEU A 207 -20.65 5.88 -0.04
CA LEU A 207 -20.78 7.28 -0.44
C LEU A 207 -19.84 7.66 -1.60
N ILE A 208 -18.61 7.15 -1.59
CA ILE A 208 -17.64 7.36 -2.67
C ILE A 208 -18.13 6.67 -3.97
N ALA A 209 -18.63 5.44 -3.86
CA ALA A 209 -19.11 4.68 -5.03
C ALA A 209 -20.39 5.26 -5.64
N GLU A 210 -21.24 5.88 -4.82
CA GLU A 210 -22.50 6.51 -5.24
C GLU A 210 -22.28 7.96 -5.73
N ASP A 211 -21.04 8.47 -5.71
CA ASP A 211 -20.67 9.86 -6.06
C ASP A 211 -21.44 10.92 -5.22
N GLU A 212 -21.88 10.52 -4.02
CA GLU A 212 -22.62 11.39 -3.08
C GLU A 212 -21.68 12.26 -2.22
N CYS A 213 -20.71 12.93 -2.86
CA CYS A 213 -19.69 13.72 -2.15
C CYS A 213 -20.13 15.17 -1.82
N TYR A 214 -21.40 15.49 -1.88
CA TYR A 214 -21.93 16.85 -1.66
C TYR A 214 -22.00 17.27 -0.19
N SER A 215 -21.86 16.35 0.76
CA SER A 215 -21.91 16.65 2.19
C SER A 215 -20.79 15.94 2.94
N LEU A 216 -20.33 16.55 4.06
CA LEU A 216 -19.37 15.89 4.92
C LEU A 216 -19.96 14.59 5.50
N PRO A 217 -19.23 13.49 5.43
CA PRO A 217 -19.72 12.23 5.95
C PRO A 217 -19.90 12.29 7.48
N LYS A 218 -20.99 11.71 7.97
CA LYS A 218 -21.25 11.60 9.40
C LYS A 218 -20.64 10.32 9.94
N ILE A 219 -19.70 10.45 10.87
CA ILE A 219 -19.11 9.30 11.56
C ILE A 219 -20.02 8.89 12.72
N ARG A 220 -20.46 7.63 12.71
CA ARG A 220 -21.23 7.05 13.82
C ARG A 220 -20.28 6.56 14.90
N ILE A 221 -20.38 7.13 16.10
CA ILE A 221 -19.50 6.85 17.22
C ILE A 221 -20.22 5.96 18.26
N SER A 222 -21.52 6.22 18.46
CA SER A 222 -22.30 5.51 19.47
C SER A 222 -22.63 4.08 19.08
N GLY A 223 -22.60 3.19 20.06
CA GLY A 223 -22.96 1.78 19.91
C GLY A 223 -21.81 0.85 19.50
N PHE A 224 -20.58 1.34 19.51
CA PHE A 224 -19.39 0.56 19.20
C PHE A 224 -18.37 0.63 20.35
N ALA A 225 -17.74 -0.49 20.65
CA ALA A 225 -16.71 -0.57 21.70
C ALA A 225 -15.31 -0.12 21.21
N ASP A 226 -15.10 -0.16 19.91
CA ASP A 226 -13.81 0.13 19.24
C ASP A 226 -13.65 1.59 18.84
N ILE A 227 -14.63 2.45 19.11
CA ILE A 227 -14.58 3.91 18.85
C ILE A 227 -14.89 4.67 20.14
N LYS A 228 -13.99 5.56 20.54
CA LYS A 228 -14.15 6.46 21.66
C LYS A 228 -13.81 7.90 21.26
N VAL A 229 -14.64 8.86 21.70
CA VAL A 229 -14.30 10.27 21.63
C VAL A 229 -13.43 10.61 22.84
N VAL A 230 -12.31 11.27 22.60
CA VAL A 230 -11.39 11.75 23.64
C VAL A 230 -11.38 13.27 23.61
N PRO A 231 -11.80 13.95 24.69
CA PRO A 231 -11.64 15.39 24.84
C PRO A 231 -10.17 15.79 24.77
N GLY A 232 -9.89 17.00 24.27
CA GLY A 232 -8.52 17.48 24.13
C GLY A 232 -7.73 17.50 25.44
N GLU A 233 -8.39 17.77 26.55
CA GLU A 233 -7.81 17.76 27.91
C GLU A 233 -7.42 16.36 28.40
N GLU A 234 -8.09 15.30 27.94
CA GLU A 234 -7.80 13.91 28.28
C GLU A 234 -6.81 13.22 27.30
N LEU A 235 -6.36 13.92 26.27
CA LEU A 235 -5.61 13.30 25.18
C LEU A 235 -4.27 12.73 25.64
N ILE A 236 -3.52 13.46 26.46
CA ILE A 236 -2.21 13.02 26.97
C ILE A 236 -2.35 11.79 27.85
N ASP A 237 -3.31 11.81 28.78
CA ASP A 237 -3.55 10.67 29.67
C ASP A 237 -4.02 9.43 28.89
N THR A 238 -4.87 9.65 27.88
CA THR A 238 -5.34 8.57 27.01
C THR A 238 -4.21 7.96 26.18
N LEU A 239 -3.32 8.79 25.60
CA LEU A 239 -2.17 8.30 24.85
C LEU A 239 -1.18 7.56 25.76
N THR A 240 -0.94 8.08 26.98
CA THR A 240 -0.11 7.39 27.99
C THR A 240 -0.67 6.01 28.29
N ALA A 241 -1.97 5.91 28.57
CA ALA A 241 -2.63 4.64 28.82
C ALA A 241 -2.58 3.67 27.62
N CYS A 242 -2.68 4.19 26.38
CA CYS A 242 -2.51 3.36 25.17
C CYS A 242 -1.07 2.84 25.04
N TYR A 243 -0.07 3.67 25.26
CA TYR A 243 1.35 3.25 25.19
C TYR A 243 1.71 2.23 26.28
N GLU A 244 1.14 2.37 27.47
CA GLU A 244 1.33 1.41 28.57
C GLU A 244 0.65 0.06 28.32
N ARG A 245 -0.57 0.09 27.75
CA ARG A 245 -1.35 -1.11 27.50
C ARG A 245 -0.93 -1.87 26.24
N ASP A 246 -0.76 -1.15 25.14
CA ASP A 246 -0.60 -1.73 23.81
C ASP A 246 0.85 -1.60 23.28
N GLY A 247 1.62 -0.66 23.82
CA GLY A 247 2.96 -0.33 23.36
C GLY A 247 3.00 0.77 22.30
N MET A 248 4.16 1.36 22.12
CA MET A 248 4.40 2.44 21.15
C MET A 248 4.28 1.94 19.69
N ASP A 249 4.71 0.73 19.42
CA ASP A 249 4.68 0.14 18.07
C ASP A 249 3.26 -0.17 17.60
N GLU A 250 2.32 -0.38 18.53
CA GLU A 250 0.92 -0.70 18.25
C GLU A 250 -0.01 0.53 18.32
N THR A 251 0.53 1.70 18.73
CA THR A 251 -0.24 2.94 18.88
C THR A 251 0.19 3.97 17.84
N ILE A 252 -0.76 4.54 17.10
CA ILE A 252 -0.48 5.57 16.09
C ILE A 252 -1.38 6.78 16.26
N VAL A 253 -0.81 7.98 16.12
CA VAL A 253 -1.56 9.25 16.06
C VAL A 253 -1.64 9.70 14.60
N VAL A 254 -2.85 9.79 14.07
CA VAL A 254 -3.09 10.23 12.69
C VAL A 254 -3.44 11.71 12.67
N CYS A 255 -2.70 12.48 11.87
CA CYS A 255 -2.86 13.93 11.75
C CYS A 255 -3.09 14.35 10.29
N ARG A 256 -3.77 15.47 10.12
CA ARG A 256 -4.05 16.05 8.79
C ARG A 256 -2.78 16.56 8.06
N SER A 257 -1.72 16.94 8.79
CA SER A 257 -0.53 17.54 8.18
C SER A 257 0.74 17.19 8.96
N ASN A 258 1.88 17.18 8.25
CA ASN A 258 3.21 16.99 8.85
C ASN A 258 3.51 18.03 9.95
N LYS A 259 3.05 19.29 9.78
CA LYS A 259 3.21 20.33 10.80
C LYS A 259 2.54 19.91 12.12
N ARG A 260 1.31 19.38 12.06
CA ARG A 260 0.61 18.88 13.25
C ARG A 260 1.26 17.62 13.80
N ALA A 261 1.65 16.69 12.96
CA ALA A 261 2.36 15.48 13.38
C ALA A 261 3.63 15.83 14.18
N ASN A 262 4.41 16.80 13.69
CA ASN A 262 5.61 17.27 14.41
C ASN A 262 5.29 17.89 15.77
N ILE A 263 4.17 18.64 15.90
CA ILE A 263 3.72 19.19 17.19
C ILE A 263 3.38 18.04 18.15
N TYR A 264 2.61 17.03 17.69
CA TYR A 264 2.28 15.85 18.51
C TYR A 264 3.53 15.07 18.89
N ASN A 265 4.44 14.82 17.95
CA ASN A 265 5.68 14.11 18.25
C ASN A 265 6.50 14.81 19.34
N LYS A 266 6.64 16.17 19.25
CA LYS A 266 7.34 16.94 20.31
C LYS A 266 6.61 16.86 21.64
N GLY A 267 5.28 16.97 21.66
CA GLY A 267 4.47 16.87 22.87
C GLY A 267 4.56 15.47 23.52
N ILE A 268 4.43 14.42 22.73
CA ILE A 268 4.56 13.02 23.17
C ILE A 268 5.95 12.77 23.75
N ARG A 269 7.02 13.20 23.05
CA ARG A 269 8.40 13.05 23.52
C ARG A 269 8.61 13.73 24.88
N ALA A 270 8.15 14.97 25.03
CA ALA A 270 8.37 15.72 26.25
C ALA A 270 7.48 15.27 27.41
N GLN A 271 6.18 15.00 27.16
CA GLN A 271 5.20 14.81 28.24
C GLN A 271 4.92 13.35 28.59
N ILE A 272 5.12 12.43 27.62
CA ILE A 272 4.84 11.00 27.81
C ILE A 272 6.15 10.20 27.93
N LEU A 273 7.11 10.47 27.03
CA LEU A 273 8.37 9.70 26.99
C LEU A 273 9.50 10.33 27.82
N TYR A 274 9.28 11.53 28.36
CA TYR A 274 10.26 12.29 29.15
C TYR A 274 11.62 12.44 28.46
N ARG A 275 11.61 12.65 27.11
CA ARG A 275 12.81 12.81 26.29
C ARG A 275 13.00 14.29 25.98
N GLU A 276 14.08 14.89 26.50
CA GLU A 276 14.39 16.31 26.35
C GLU A 276 15.20 16.63 25.09
N ASP A 277 16.06 15.72 24.67
CA ASP A 277 16.93 15.89 23.49
C ASP A 277 16.18 15.69 22.17
N GLU A 278 16.64 16.35 21.09
CA GLU A 278 16.05 16.19 19.75
C GLU A 278 16.13 14.75 19.22
N LEU A 279 17.18 14.03 19.59
CA LEU A 279 17.41 12.62 19.26
C LEU A 279 17.89 11.86 20.49
N ASN A 280 17.28 10.73 20.78
CA ASN A 280 17.67 9.84 21.85
C ASN A 280 17.93 8.42 21.30
N THR A 281 18.70 7.63 22.05
CA THR A 281 18.91 6.22 21.71
C THR A 281 17.57 5.48 21.67
N GLY A 282 17.25 4.84 20.54
CA GLY A 282 16.01 4.10 20.35
C GLY A 282 14.85 4.94 19.77
N ASP A 283 15.16 6.10 19.17
CA ASP A 283 14.19 6.88 18.37
C ASP A 283 13.97 6.28 16.99
#